data_b3a12e7b9d9450b347f1dfdd828b6f84
#
_entry.id   b3a12e7b9d9450b347f1dfdd828b6f84
#
_cell.length_a   1.000
_cell.length_b   1.000
_cell.length_c   1.000
_cell.angle_alpha   90.00
_cell.angle_beta   90.00
_cell.angle_gamma   90.00
#
_symmetry.space_group_name_H-M   'P 1'
#
loop_
_entity.id
_entity.type
_entity.pdbx_description
1 polymer ?
#
loop_
_entity_poly.entity_id
_entity_poly.type
_entity_poly.pdbx_seq_one_letter_code
_entity_poly.pdbx_strand_id
1 'polypeptide(L)'
;MSVTLYDKLWNEHLVKTEDSNESLVYIDRHYLHEVTSPQAFEGLRHKKLSPWRLDANIATPDHNVPTNRGSSFNPESIADEVAKIQVLELDKNCNNFGIHQFDITSKEQGIVHVMGPELGYTMPGMTIVCGDSHTSTHGAFGCLAMGIGTSEVEHVLATQCLKITKLKNMQVNFDGQPQNGVTSKDIVLHLIKLIGTAGGTGHAIEFSGSYIAAASMEARMTICNMAIEAGAKVGLTAVDSTTIDYVKLHCNLSGEILNQAEAYWSSLRSDDEAKFDKTISIDVTQIKPQVTWGTSPEMTIDFDEIIPCESDVEEEKKENLMLAKSYMGLEQAKTLQDLTFDRIFIGSCTNSRIEDLRDAAFAVDGKKIANNIIEAIVVPGSGMVKEQAEAEGLDKIFENAGFLWRDPGCSMCLGMNPDKLKPYERCASTSNRNFEGRQGNLGRTHLMSPLMAALTAVNGKISDPS
;
A
#
# COMPACT_ATOMS: atom_id res chain seq x y z
N MET A 1 19.43 15.22 -24.10
CA MET A 1 18.63 13.99 -24.31
C MET A 1 17.43 14.11 -23.40
N SER A 2 16.26 13.78 -23.92
CA SER A 2 15.03 13.78 -23.12
C SER A 2 15.07 12.63 -22.11
N VAL A 3 14.72 12.90 -20.86
CA VAL A 3 14.98 12.03 -19.70
C VAL A 3 13.65 11.73 -18.98
N THR A 4 13.44 10.48 -18.55
CA THR A 4 12.27 10.09 -17.74
C THR A 4 12.39 10.60 -16.31
N LEU A 5 11.28 10.67 -15.59
CA LEU A 5 11.28 11.00 -14.15
C LEU A 5 12.19 10.04 -13.36
N TYR A 6 12.08 8.73 -13.63
CA TYR A 6 12.94 7.73 -13.00
C TYR A 6 14.42 8.00 -13.26
N ASP A 7 14.80 8.33 -14.50
CA ASP A 7 16.19 8.62 -14.83
C ASP A 7 16.70 9.91 -14.16
N LYS A 8 15.86 10.95 -14.03
CA LYS A 8 16.20 12.17 -13.27
C LYS A 8 16.52 11.83 -11.83
N LEU A 9 15.59 11.16 -11.14
CA LEU A 9 15.76 10.74 -9.75
C LEU A 9 16.99 9.84 -9.55
N TRP A 10 17.19 8.89 -10.46
CA TRP A 10 18.35 8.02 -10.44
C TRP A 10 19.66 8.79 -10.55
N ASN A 11 19.77 9.68 -11.54
CA ASN A 11 20.99 10.41 -11.81
C ASN A 11 21.37 11.38 -10.69
N GLU A 12 20.40 12.00 -10.02
CA GLU A 12 20.58 12.90 -8.90
C GLU A 12 21.13 12.19 -7.64
N HIS A 13 20.80 10.90 -7.48
CA HIS A 13 21.22 10.12 -6.30
C HIS A 13 22.32 9.10 -6.58
N LEU A 14 22.80 9.04 -7.82
CA LEU A 14 23.87 8.13 -8.21
C LEU A 14 25.20 8.56 -7.57
N VAL A 15 25.71 7.76 -6.64
CA VAL A 15 27.01 7.98 -6.01
C VAL A 15 28.14 7.42 -6.87
N LYS A 16 27.96 6.18 -7.35
CA LYS A 16 28.97 5.47 -8.15
C LYS A 16 28.35 4.34 -8.96
N THR A 17 28.80 4.16 -10.19
CA THR A 17 28.51 2.94 -10.97
C THR A 17 29.67 1.97 -10.83
N GLU A 18 29.39 0.71 -10.56
CA GLU A 18 30.37 -0.38 -10.49
C GLU A 18 30.43 -1.17 -11.80
N ASP A 19 31.48 -1.95 -12.01
CA ASP A 19 31.73 -2.70 -13.27
C ASP A 19 30.68 -3.80 -13.58
N SER A 20 29.84 -4.15 -12.61
CA SER A 20 28.85 -5.24 -12.66
C SER A 20 27.42 -4.82 -13.03
N ASN A 21 27.18 -3.66 -13.66
CA ASN A 21 25.87 -3.04 -13.85
C ASN A 21 25.15 -2.65 -12.54
N GLU A 22 25.77 -2.81 -11.40
CA GLU A 22 25.26 -2.33 -10.13
C GLU A 22 25.76 -0.92 -9.84
N SER A 23 24.93 -0.16 -9.17
CA SER A 23 25.22 1.22 -8.81
C SER A 23 24.98 1.43 -7.32
N LEU A 24 25.79 2.27 -6.73
CA LEU A 24 25.58 2.76 -5.37
C LEU A 24 24.73 4.04 -5.46
N VAL A 25 23.58 4.01 -4.84
CA VAL A 25 22.59 5.10 -4.84
C VAL A 25 22.44 5.62 -3.42
N TYR A 26 22.48 6.95 -3.25
CA TYR A 26 22.22 7.59 -1.96
C TYR A 26 20.75 7.50 -1.58
N ILE A 27 20.45 7.35 -0.28
CA ILE A 27 19.10 7.24 0.26
C ILE A 27 18.80 8.43 1.16
N ASP A 28 17.78 9.21 0.83
CA ASP A 28 17.39 10.40 1.62
C ASP A 28 16.59 10.05 2.85
N ARG A 29 15.68 9.07 2.73
CA ARG A 29 14.77 8.66 3.80
C ARG A 29 14.75 7.15 3.96
N HIS A 30 14.85 6.69 5.18
CA HIS A 30 14.73 5.29 5.54
C HIS A 30 13.64 5.12 6.60
N TYR A 31 12.54 4.47 6.25
CA TYR A 31 11.50 4.09 7.20
C TYR A 31 11.80 2.73 7.80
N LEU A 32 11.60 2.63 9.12
CA LEU A 32 11.86 1.43 9.90
C LEU A 32 10.60 0.96 10.61
N HIS A 33 10.40 -0.34 10.66
CA HIS A 33 9.34 -0.96 11.44
C HIS A 33 9.84 -2.22 12.17
N GLU A 34 9.02 -2.79 13.04
CA GLU A 34 9.42 -3.82 14.00
C GLU A 34 9.77 -5.18 13.38
N VAL A 35 9.32 -5.47 12.14
CA VAL A 35 9.51 -6.81 11.53
C VAL A 35 10.90 -7.01 10.96
N THR A 36 11.43 -6.03 10.21
CA THR A 36 12.70 -6.17 9.46
C THR A 36 13.88 -5.50 10.14
N SER A 37 13.66 -4.59 11.09
CA SER A 37 14.72 -3.82 11.73
C SER A 37 15.50 -4.56 12.83
N PRO A 38 14.97 -5.50 13.62
CA PRO A 38 15.69 -6.10 14.75
C PRO A 38 17.02 -6.74 14.33
N GLN A 39 17.00 -7.55 13.27
CA GLN A 39 18.19 -8.24 12.75
C GLN A 39 19.21 -7.23 12.14
N ALA A 40 18.74 -6.18 11.51
CA ALA A 40 19.61 -5.12 10.98
C ALA A 40 20.37 -4.39 12.10
N PHE A 41 19.69 -4.03 13.18
CA PHE A 41 20.33 -3.44 14.35
C PHE A 41 21.31 -4.39 15.05
N GLU A 42 20.98 -5.69 15.10
CA GLU A 42 21.90 -6.70 15.64
C GLU A 42 23.18 -6.79 14.79
N GLY A 43 23.04 -6.76 13.46
CA GLY A 43 24.18 -6.69 12.54
C GLY A 43 25.08 -5.48 12.77
N LEU A 44 24.50 -4.30 13.01
CA LEU A 44 25.26 -3.09 13.37
C LEU A 44 26.04 -3.28 14.68
N ARG A 45 25.39 -3.83 15.73
CA ARG A 45 26.07 -4.10 17.02
C ARG A 45 27.25 -5.05 16.86
N HIS A 46 27.07 -6.17 16.14
CA HIS A 46 28.12 -7.14 15.87
C HIS A 46 29.33 -6.51 15.15
N LYS A 47 29.06 -5.62 14.19
CA LYS A 47 30.10 -4.91 13.41
C LYS A 47 30.64 -3.67 14.11
N LYS A 48 30.09 -3.31 15.28
CA LYS A 48 30.41 -2.08 16.04
C LYS A 48 30.20 -0.81 15.19
N LEU A 49 29.14 -0.81 14.39
CA LEU A 49 28.71 0.32 13.57
C LEU A 49 27.54 1.04 14.23
N SER A 50 27.35 2.31 13.86
CA SER A 50 26.18 3.12 14.21
C SER A 50 25.52 3.64 12.95
N PRO A 51 24.23 3.97 12.98
CA PRO A 51 23.57 4.64 11.86
C PRO A 51 24.30 5.93 11.51
N TRP A 52 24.52 6.13 10.20
CA TRP A 52 25.34 7.27 9.75
C TRP A 52 24.57 8.60 9.81
N ARG A 53 23.29 8.60 9.42
CA ARG A 53 22.40 9.78 9.49
C ARG A 53 21.16 9.46 10.29
N LEU A 54 21.08 9.95 11.51
CA LEU A 54 19.95 9.70 12.39
C LEU A 54 18.67 10.37 11.89
N ASP A 55 18.75 11.58 11.37
CA ASP A 55 17.66 12.37 10.85
C ASP A 55 17.01 11.82 9.56
N ALA A 56 17.74 10.95 8.86
CA ALA A 56 17.22 10.25 7.69
C ALA A 56 16.33 9.05 8.05
N ASN A 57 16.42 8.55 9.29
CA ASN A 57 15.72 7.34 9.72
C ASN A 57 14.52 7.71 10.61
N ILE A 58 13.35 7.19 10.25
CA ILE A 58 12.09 7.35 11.00
C ILE A 58 11.51 5.98 11.28
N ALA A 59 11.14 5.71 12.52
CA ALA A 59 10.63 4.42 12.94
C ALA A 59 9.19 4.50 13.45
N THR A 60 8.38 3.46 13.20
CA THR A 60 7.08 3.23 13.82
C THR A 60 6.73 1.75 13.76
N PRO A 61 6.11 1.14 14.79
CA PRO A 61 5.58 -0.20 14.69
C PRO A 61 4.22 -0.16 14.01
N ASP A 62 3.97 -1.07 13.04
CA ASP A 62 2.73 -1.09 12.27
C ASP A 62 2.20 -2.48 11.92
N HIS A 63 3.05 -3.51 11.84
CA HIS A 63 2.69 -4.85 11.40
C HIS A 63 2.14 -5.73 12.52
N ASN A 64 2.84 -5.80 13.64
CA ASN A 64 2.55 -6.68 14.78
C ASN A 64 1.76 -6.01 15.90
N VAL A 65 1.26 -4.82 15.64
CA VAL A 65 0.51 -4.06 16.62
C VAL A 65 -0.95 -4.54 16.68
N PRO A 66 -1.51 -4.79 17.89
CA PRO A 66 -2.93 -5.02 18.00
C PRO A 66 -3.72 -3.76 17.67
N THR A 67 -4.88 -3.90 17.05
CA THR A 67 -5.73 -2.77 16.64
C THR A 67 -6.91 -2.52 17.57
N ASN A 68 -7.07 -3.32 18.61
CA ASN A 68 -8.08 -3.19 19.67
C ASN A 68 -7.49 -2.60 20.95
N ARG A 69 -6.62 -1.62 20.82
CA ARG A 69 -5.98 -0.92 21.95
C ARG A 69 -6.98 -0.01 22.63
N GLY A 70 -6.97 0.04 23.94
CA GLY A 70 -7.71 1.05 24.69
C GLY A 70 -6.80 2.21 25.11
N SER A 71 -7.36 3.25 25.69
CA SER A 71 -6.63 4.46 26.13
C SER A 71 -5.52 4.19 27.17
N SER A 72 -5.53 3.04 27.83
CA SER A 72 -4.52 2.61 28.81
C SER A 72 -3.64 1.46 28.30
N PHE A 73 -3.51 1.33 26.97
CA PHE A 73 -2.73 0.26 26.37
C PHE A 73 -1.25 0.34 26.78
N ASN A 74 -0.70 -0.83 27.12
CA ASN A 74 0.72 -1.00 27.41
C ASN A 74 1.32 -2.03 26.45
N PRO A 75 2.42 -1.74 25.72
CA PRO A 75 3.08 -2.68 24.81
C PRO A 75 3.40 -4.04 25.44
N GLU A 76 3.71 -4.07 26.74
CA GLU A 76 3.95 -5.32 27.50
C GLU A 76 2.71 -6.24 27.56
N SER A 77 1.51 -5.71 27.30
CA SER A 77 0.25 -6.47 27.29
C SER A 77 -0.06 -7.14 25.95
N ILE A 78 0.80 -7.00 24.93
CA ILE A 78 0.64 -7.71 23.66
C ILE A 78 0.67 -9.21 23.92
N ALA A 79 -0.42 -9.89 23.53
CA ALA A 79 -0.64 -11.30 23.87
C ALA A 79 0.26 -12.27 23.08
N ASP A 80 0.60 -11.93 21.83
CA ASP A 80 1.53 -12.70 21.02
C ASP A 80 2.97 -12.34 21.43
N GLU A 81 3.70 -13.31 21.98
CA GLU A 81 5.06 -13.08 22.50
C GLU A 81 6.06 -12.66 21.40
N VAL A 82 5.92 -13.14 20.17
CA VAL A 82 6.80 -12.75 19.06
C VAL A 82 6.53 -11.30 18.66
N ALA A 83 5.27 -10.95 18.51
CA ALA A 83 4.84 -9.58 18.20
C ALA A 83 5.32 -8.60 19.32
N LYS A 84 5.12 -8.98 20.60
CA LYS A 84 5.59 -8.19 21.75
C LYS A 84 7.10 -7.95 21.71
N ILE A 85 7.89 -9.01 21.52
CA ILE A 85 9.34 -8.92 21.47
C ILE A 85 9.77 -7.98 20.33
N GLN A 86 9.16 -8.07 19.13
CA GLN A 86 9.51 -7.24 17.99
C GLN A 86 9.21 -5.76 18.23
N VAL A 87 8.04 -5.43 18.78
CA VAL A 87 7.66 -4.06 19.12
C VAL A 87 8.62 -3.47 20.17
N LEU A 88 8.85 -4.20 21.27
CA LEU A 88 9.76 -3.74 22.33
C LEU A 88 11.22 -3.64 21.89
N GLU A 89 11.68 -4.52 20.99
CA GLU A 89 13.04 -4.45 20.45
C GLU A 89 13.22 -3.27 19.48
N LEU A 90 12.17 -2.87 18.74
CA LEU A 90 12.19 -1.63 17.98
C LEU A 90 12.39 -0.42 18.90
N ASP A 91 11.60 -0.31 19.97
CA ASP A 91 11.70 0.78 20.95
C ASP A 91 13.09 0.84 21.56
N LYS A 92 13.63 -0.29 22.01
CA LYS A 92 14.97 -0.42 22.57
C LYS A 92 16.06 -0.02 21.55
N ASN A 93 15.93 -0.44 20.30
CA ASN A 93 16.90 -0.12 19.26
C ASN A 93 16.88 1.38 18.92
N CYS A 94 15.71 1.96 18.74
CA CYS A 94 15.56 3.38 18.48
C CYS A 94 16.13 4.24 19.61
N ASN A 95 15.85 3.88 20.87
CA ASN A 95 16.42 4.55 22.04
C ASN A 95 17.95 4.43 22.11
N ASN A 96 18.50 3.23 21.89
CA ASN A 96 19.94 2.98 21.98
C ASN A 96 20.73 3.68 20.88
N PHE A 97 20.19 3.80 19.67
CA PHE A 97 20.85 4.44 18.53
C PHE A 97 20.47 5.90 18.32
N GLY A 98 19.47 6.41 19.06
CA GLY A 98 19.01 7.79 18.93
C GLY A 98 18.16 8.03 17.67
N ILE A 99 17.46 7.02 17.16
CA ILE A 99 16.58 7.15 16.01
C ILE A 99 15.22 7.68 16.47
N HIS A 100 14.68 8.63 15.73
CA HIS A 100 13.34 9.16 15.99
C HIS A 100 12.28 8.11 15.72
N GLN A 101 11.41 7.87 16.70
CA GLN A 101 10.36 6.87 16.63
C GLN A 101 9.02 7.47 17.06
N PHE A 102 7.98 7.13 16.33
CA PHE A 102 6.59 7.23 16.77
C PHE A 102 6.20 5.86 17.33
N ASP A 103 6.34 5.67 18.63
CA ASP A 103 6.05 4.41 19.29
C ASP A 103 4.55 4.05 19.23
N ILE A 104 4.20 2.83 19.67
CA ILE A 104 2.83 2.33 19.60
C ILE A 104 1.81 3.15 20.42
N THR A 105 2.27 3.98 21.35
CA THR A 105 1.44 4.90 22.16
C THR A 105 1.40 6.31 21.61
N SER A 106 2.23 6.62 20.60
CA SER A 106 2.24 7.93 19.96
C SER A 106 0.94 8.19 19.20
N LYS A 107 0.47 9.41 19.28
CA LYS A 107 -0.69 9.89 18.50
C LYS A 107 -0.44 9.79 17.00
N GLU A 108 0.80 9.97 16.56
CA GLU A 108 1.22 9.93 15.17
C GLU A 108 1.57 8.52 14.66
N GLN A 109 1.48 7.49 15.54
CA GLN A 109 1.73 6.12 15.14
C GLN A 109 0.80 5.69 14.01
N GLY A 110 1.33 4.92 13.07
CA GLY A 110 0.56 4.41 11.94
C GLY A 110 1.38 3.58 10.99
N ILE A 111 0.75 3.11 9.94
CA ILE A 111 1.42 2.41 8.84
C ILE A 111 2.46 3.35 8.21
N VAL A 112 3.71 2.92 8.10
CA VAL A 112 4.82 3.75 7.60
C VAL A 112 4.51 4.48 6.30
N HIS A 113 3.76 3.85 5.38
CA HIS A 113 3.39 4.41 4.08
C HIS A 113 2.17 5.36 4.13
N VAL A 114 1.54 5.51 5.28
CA VAL A 114 0.46 6.47 5.55
C VAL A 114 1.01 7.64 6.37
N MET A 115 1.58 7.34 7.56
CA MET A 115 2.07 8.38 8.46
C MET A 115 3.24 9.19 7.88
N GLY A 116 4.11 8.56 7.08
CA GLY A 116 5.27 9.23 6.49
C GLY A 116 4.90 10.43 5.60
N PRO A 117 3.99 10.29 4.63
CA PRO A 117 3.42 11.41 3.87
C PRO A 117 2.68 12.44 4.75
N GLU A 118 1.81 12.00 5.64
CA GLU A 118 0.99 12.87 6.49
C GLU A 118 1.79 13.74 7.46
N LEU A 119 2.94 13.27 7.90
CA LEU A 119 3.83 14.01 8.79
C LEU A 119 4.93 14.78 8.05
N GLY A 120 4.86 14.85 6.72
CA GLY A 120 5.79 15.62 5.88
C GLY A 120 7.19 15.00 5.76
N TYR A 121 7.35 13.73 6.10
CA TYR A 121 8.63 13.02 5.95
C TYR A 121 8.87 12.49 4.54
N THR A 122 7.84 12.45 3.70
CA THR A 122 7.92 12.13 2.28
C THR A 122 7.81 13.41 1.47
N MET A 123 8.87 13.79 0.76
CA MET A 123 8.89 14.99 -0.09
C MET A 123 9.35 14.64 -1.49
N PRO A 124 8.85 15.34 -2.53
CA PRO A 124 9.20 15.07 -3.91
C PRO A 124 10.71 15.10 -4.16
N GLY A 125 11.18 14.22 -5.00
CA GLY A 125 12.57 14.12 -5.39
C GLY A 125 13.43 13.20 -4.49
N MET A 126 12.92 12.73 -3.34
CA MET A 126 13.66 11.87 -2.44
C MET A 126 13.84 10.45 -2.98
N THR A 127 14.91 9.80 -2.57
CA THR A 127 15.05 8.34 -2.55
C THR A 127 14.57 7.81 -1.20
N ILE A 128 13.64 6.85 -1.21
CA ILE A 128 12.99 6.34 0.01
C ILE A 128 13.06 4.82 0.04
N VAL A 129 13.48 4.27 1.17
CA VAL A 129 13.48 2.81 1.39
C VAL A 129 12.83 2.43 2.70
N CYS A 130 12.32 1.20 2.75
CA CYS A 130 11.78 0.57 3.94
C CYS A 130 11.88 -0.96 3.79
N GLY A 131 11.90 -1.68 4.88
CA GLY A 131 11.82 -3.14 4.90
C GLY A 131 10.45 -3.72 4.51
N ASP A 132 9.58 -2.94 3.90
CA ASP A 132 8.25 -3.31 3.39
C ASP A 132 8.18 -3.11 1.87
N SER A 133 7.61 -4.10 1.16
CA SER A 133 7.51 -4.09 -0.30
C SER A 133 6.63 -2.96 -0.84
N HIS A 134 5.66 -2.44 -0.07
CA HIS A 134 4.76 -1.36 -0.48
C HIS A 134 5.36 0.06 -0.33
N THR A 135 6.65 0.16 -0.12
CA THR A 135 7.39 1.44 -0.13
C THR A 135 7.22 2.20 -1.45
N SER A 136 6.90 1.51 -2.54
CA SER A 136 6.51 2.12 -3.82
C SER A 136 5.37 3.14 -3.70
N THR A 137 4.55 3.10 -2.64
CA THR A 137 3.53 4.11 -2.32
C THR A 137 4.06 5.54 -2.39
N HIS A 138 5.27 5.77 -1.88
CA HIS A 138 5.89 7.10 -1.85
C HIS A 138 6.23 7.64 -3.25
N GLY A 139 6.24 6.79 -4.28
CA GLY A 139 6.40 7.22 -5.67
C GLY A 139 5.27 8.10 -6.19
N ALA A 140 4.11 8.12 -5.51
CA ALA A 140 3.04 9.06 -5.76
C ALA A 140 3.44 10.54 -5.55
N PHE A 141 4.54 10.77 -4.86
CA PHE A 141 5.14 12.07 -4.62
C PHE A 141 6.32 12.39 -5.56
N GLY A 142 6.52 11.63 -6.63
CA GLY A 142 7.71 11.76 -7.47
C GLY A 142 8.98 11.37 -6.72
N CYS A 143 8.93 10.35 -5.86
CA CYS A 143 10.07 9.81 -5.12
C CYS A 143 10.55 8.51 -5.77
N LEU A 144 11.85 8.27 -5.78
CA LEU A 144 12.41 6.95 -6.07
C LEU A 144 12.29 6.07 -4.83
N ALA A 145 11.17 5.34 -4.71
CA ALA A 145 10.82 4.62 -3.50
C ALA A 145 10.70 3.11 -3.75
N MET A 146 11.32 2.28 -2.88
CA MET A 146 11.31 0.84 -3.03
C MET A 146 11.48 0.08 -1.72
N GLY A 147 10.87 -1.11 -1.65
CA GLY A 147 11.09 -2.06 -0.58
C GLY A 147 12.46 -2.73 -0.67
N ILE A 148 13.08 -2.97 0.48
CA ILE A 148 14.41 -3.57 0.62
C ILE A 148 14.40 -4.74 1.61
N GLY A 149 15.35 -5.66 1.47
CA GLY A 149 15.54 -6.77 2.39
C GLY A 149 16.26 -6.39 3.68
N THR A 150 16.19 -7.25 4.70
CA THR A 150 16.78 -7.00 6.04
C THR A 150 18.28 -6.67 6.00
N SER A 151 19.06 -7.34 5.15
CA SER A 151 20.50 -7.07 4.98
C SER A 151 20.77 -5.70 4.33
N GLU A 152 19.86 -5.27 3.46
CA GLU A 152 19.90 -3.95 2.83
C GLU A 152 19.51 -2.85 3.84
N VAL A 153 18.54 -3.14 4.75
CA VAL A 153 18.20 -2.26 5.89
C VAL A 153 19.45 -1.98 6.75
N GLU A 154 20.22 -3.02 7.11
CA GLU A 154 21.48 -2.86 7.84
C GLU A 154 22.46 -2.00 7.05
N HIS A 155 22.61 -2.27 5.76
CA HIS A 155 23.55 -1.53 4.90
C HIS A 155 23.18 -0.04 4.80
N VAL A 156 21.91 0.27 4.60
CA VAL A 156 21.42 1.66 4.53
C VAL A 156 21.58 2.38 5.87
N LEU A 157 21.29 1.74 6.99
CA LEU A 157 21.54 2.30 8.32
C LEU A 157 23.03 2.69 8.48
N ALA A 158 23.94 1.82 8.06
CA ALA A 158 25.39 2.03 8.22
C ALA A 158 25.97 3.06 7.26
N THR A 159 25.44 3.21 6.04
CA THR A 159 26.10 3.92 4.93
C THR A 159 25.25 4.99 4.28
N GLN A 160 23.96 5.01 4.51
CA GLN A 160 22.94 5.81 3.82
C GLN A 160 22.93 5.59 2.29
N CYS A 161 23.40 4.44 1.84
CA CYS A 161 23.46 4.07 0.44
C CYS A 161 22.87 2.69 0.22
N LEU A 162 22.41 2.43 -0.99
CA LEU A 162 21.91 1.14 -1.44
C LEU A 162 22.62 0.72 -2.73
N LYS A 163 23.04 -0.54 -2.81
CA LYS A 163 23.62 -1.13 -4.01
C LYS A 163 22.50 -1.82 -4.80
N ILE A 164 22.19 -1.30 -5.99
CA ILE A 164 21.08 -1.78 -6.83
C ILE A 164 21.42 -1.71 -8.31
N THR A 165 20.72 -2.54 -9.11
CA THR A 165 20.74 -2.48 -10.57
C THR A 165 19.71 -1.49 -11.07
N LYS A 166 20.09 -0.64 -12.04
CA LYS A 166 19.17 0.30 -12.67
C LYS A 166 18.04 -0.43 -13.40
N LEU A 167 16.80 -0.03 -13.13
CA LEU A 167 15.60 -0.59 -13.76
C LEU A 167 15.39 0.00 -15.17
N LYS A 168 14.64 -0.70 -16.00
CA LYS A 168 14.10 -0.19 -17.25
C LYS A 168 12.92 0.74 -17.00
N ASN A 169 12.63 1.61 -17.94
CA ASN A 169 11.51 2.54 -17.87
C ASN A 169 10.25 1.93 -18.49
N MET A 170 9.16 1.89 -17.74
CA MET A 170 7.84 1.49 -18.24
C MET A 170 6.84 2.61 -17.97
N GLN A 171 6.03 2.94 -18.97
CA GLN A 171 4.94 3.90 -18.84
C GLN A 171 3.60 3.17 -18.86
N VAL A 172 2.70 3.56 -17.96
CA VAL A 172 1.30 3.14 -17.97
C VAL A 172 0.42 4.39 -18.01
N ASN A 173 -0.26 4.61 -19.14
CA ASN A 173 -1.19 5.72 -19.31
C ASN A 173 -2.61 5.27 -18.96
N PHE A 174 -3.22 5.94 -18.01
CA PHE A 174 -4.64 5.82 -17.68
C PHE A 174 -5.39 7.03 -18.20
N ASP A 175 -6.18 6.86 -19.26
CA ASP A 175 -6.89 7.94 -19.93
C ASP A 175 -8.40 7.80 -19.77
N GLY A 176 -9.07 8.97 -19.66
CA GLY A 176 -10.51 9.07 -19.50
C GLY A 176 -10.96 9.33 -18.06
N GLN A 177 -12.26 9.36 -17.87
CA GLN A 177 -12.92 9.49 -16.57
C GLN A 177 -13.61 8.18 -16.24
N PRO A 178 -13.33 7.54 -15.09
CA PRO A 178 -13.96 6.29 -14.73
C PRO A 178 -15.46 6.44 -14.50
N GLN A 179 -16.20 5.35 -14.64
CA GLN A 179 -17.63 5.28 -14.33
C GLN A 179 -17.85 5.44 -12.81
N ASN A 180 -19.09 5.80 -12.43
CA ASN A 180 -19.48 5.82 -11.03
C ASN A 180 -19.22 4.45 -10.38
N GLY A 181 -18.76 4.46 -9.14
CA GLY A 181 -18.44 3.23 -8.41
C GLY A 181 -17.08 2.62 -8.72
N VAL A 182 -16.34 3.14 -9.71
CA VAL A 182 -14.96 2.72 -10.04
C VAL A 182 -13.96 3.63 -9.34
N THR A 183 -13.03 3.05 -8.61
CA THR A 183 -11.99 3.72 -7.84
C THR A 183 -10.59 3.43 -8.41
N SER A 184 -9.56 4.09 -7.86
CA SER A 184 -8.16 3.79 -8.19
C SER A 184 -7.76 2.34 -7.90
N LYS A 185 -8.40 1.71 -6.90
CA LYS A 185 -8.21 0.28 -6.60
C LYS A 185 -8.65 -0.60 -7.75
N ASP A 186 -9.81 -0.30 -8.34
CA ASP A 186 -10.34 -1.05 -9.49
C ASP A 186 -9.44 -0.88 -10.71
N ILE A 187 -8.95 0.33 -10.96
CA ILE A 187 -8.06 0.65 -12.09
C ILE A 187 -6.75 -0.13 -11.99
N VAL A 188 -6.12 -0.15 -10.81
CA VAL A 188 -4.85 -0.87 -10.65
C VAL A 188 -5.04 -2.38 -10.64
N LEU A 189 -6.15 -2.91 -10.11
CA LEU A 189 -6.50 -4.33 -10.22
C LEU A 189 -6.72 -4.73 -11.69
N HIS A 190 -7.38 -3.89 -12.47
CA HIS A 190 -7.54 -4.09 -13.91
C HIS A 190 -6.19 -4.12 -14.64
N LEU A 191 -5.25 -3.22 -14.30
CA LEU A 191 -3.89 -3.26 -14.84
C LEU A 191 -3.22 -4.61 -14.51
N ILE A 192 -3.30 -5.06 -13.25
CA ILE A 192 -2.67 -6.31 -12.82
C ILE A 192 -3.30 -7.51 -13.52
N LYS A 193 -4.63 -7.51 -13.72
CA LYS A 193 -5.34 -8.50 -14.56
C LYS A 193 -4.75 -8.54 -15.98
N LEU A 194 -4.48 -7.38 -16.57
CA LEU A 194 -4.02 -7.25 -17.95
C LEU A 194 -2.56 -7.71 -18.16
N ILE A 195 -1.67 -7.33 -17.26
CA ILE A 195 -0.23 -7.58 -17.45
C ILE A 195 0.33 -8.74 -16.62
N GLY A 196 -0.45 -9.26 -15.67
CA GLY A 196 -0.05 -10.28 -14.72
C GLY A 196 0.85 -9.75 -13.60
N THR A 197 1.09 -10.59 -12.60
CA THR A 197 1.93 -10.28 -11.42
C THR A 197 3.43 -10.16 -11.74
N ALA A 198 3.84 -10.50 -12.96
CA ALA A 198 5.23 -10.37 -13.44
C ALA A 198 5.41 -9.32 -14.55
N GLY A 199 4.34 -8.66 -15.00
CA GLY A 199 4.36 -7.77 -16.16
C GLY A 199 5.27 -6.55 -16.06
N GLY A 200 5.52 -6.07 -14.82
CA GLY A 200 6.39 -4.97 -14.48
C GLY A 200 7.79 -5.37 -13.99
N THR A 201 8.11 -6.68 -13.99
CA THR A 201 9.40 -7.17 -13.47
C THR A 201 10.58 -6.50 -14.19
N GLY A 202 11.54 -6.00 -13.41
CA GLY A 202 12.73 -5.32 -13.94
C GLY A 202 12.48 -3.88 -14.42
N HIS A 203 11.28 -3.34 -14.19
CA HIS A 203 10.93 -1.97 -14.57
C HIS A 203 10.60 -1.09 -13.36
N ALA A 204 10.83 0.21 -13.52
CA ALA A 204 10.16 1.27 -12.79
C ALA A 204 8.95 1.72 -13.62
N ILE A 205 7.75 1.68 -13.05
CA ILE A 205 6.52 2.09 -13.76
C ILE A 205 6.24 3.56 -13.45
N GLU A 206 6.15 4.39 -14.49
CA GLU A 206 5.60 5.75 -14.40
C GLU A 206 4.13 5.71 -14.83
N PHE A 207 3.24 6.03 -13.90
CA PHE A 207 1.81 6.16 -14.12
C PHE A 207 1.49 7.58 -14.59
N SER A 208 0.76 7.71 -15.68
CA SER A 208 0.44 8.97 -16.34
C SER A 208 -0.95 8.92 -17.01
N GLY A 209 -1.27 9.92 -17.79
CA GLY A 209 -2.57 10.04 -18.47
C GLY A 209 -3.54 10.97 -17.74
N SER A 210 -4.67 11.23 -18.39
CA SER A 210 -5.66 12.21 -17.92
C SER A 210 -6.31 11.82 -16.60
N TYR A 211 -6.45 10.52 -16.31
CA TYR A 211 -6.94 10.05 -15.02
C TYR A 211 -5.95 10.40 -13.89
N ILE A 212 -4.66 10.11 -14.05
CA ILE A 212 -3.64 10.42 -13.04
C ILE A 212 -3.56 11.92 -12.77
N ALA A 213 -3.64 12.74 -13.82
CA ALA A 213 -3.61 14.20 -13.69
C ALA A 213 -4.80 14.74 -12.88
N ALA A 214 -5.96 14.08 -12.94
CA ALA A 214 -7.17 14.44 -12.19
C ALA A 214 -7.26 13.76 -10.80
N ALA A 215 -6.45 12.73 -10.53
CA ALA A 215 -6.52 11.92 -9.33
C ALA A 215 -6.01 12.68 -8.08
N SER A 216 -6.65 12.42 -6.94
CA SER A 216 -6.17 12.86 -5.62
C SER A 216 -4.83 12.21 -5.27
N MET A 217 -4.15 12.69 -4.23
CA MET A 217 -2.93 12.04 -3.75
C MET A 217 -3.20 10.65 -3.20
N GLU A 218 -4.33 10.43 -2.53
CA GLU A 218 -4.76 9.14 -2.02
C GLU A 218 -4.94 8.11 -3.15
N ALA A 219 -5.58 8.52 -4.24
CA ALA A 219 -5.74 7.70 -5.43
C ALA A 219 -4.39 7.34 -6.08
N ARG A 220 -3.48 8.31 -6.20
CA ARG A 220 -2.11 8.08 -6.73
C ARG A 220 -1.31 7.15 -5.81
N MET A 221 -1.42 7.32 -4.48
CA MET A 221 -0.79 6.44 -3.50
C MET A 221 -1.31 5.00 -3.62
N THR A 222 -2.61 4.79 -3.83
CA THR A 222 -3.19 3.46 -4.06
C THR A 222 -2.60 2.79 -5.31
N ILE A 223 -2.47 3.52 -6.42
CA ILE A 223 -1.90 2.99 -7.67
C ILE A 223 -0.41 2.67 -7.52
N CYS A 224 0.38 3.59 -6.96
CA CYS A 224 1.80 3.37 -6.72
C CYS A 224 2.06 2.26 -5.69
N ASN A 225 1.20 2.13 -4.65
CA ASN A 225 1.25 1.05 -3.67
C ASN A 225 1.19 -0.31 -4.35
N MET A 226 0.26 -0.50 -5.29
CA MET A 226 0.03 -1.78 -5.96
C MET A 226 0.92 -2.02 -7.19
N ALA A 227 1.91 -1.18 -7.47
CA ALA A 227 2.90 -1.43 -8.52
C ALA A 227 3.68 -2.72 -8.27
N ILE A 228 3.91 -3.07 -6.99
CA ILE A 228 4.63 -4.29 -6.62
C ILE A 228 3.83 -5.55 -6.94
N GLU A 229 2.49 -5.51 -6.90
CA GLU A 229 1.64 -6.63 -7.30
C GLU A 229 1.64 -6.86 -8.82
N ALA A 230 2.00 -5.83 -9.59
CA ALA A 230 2.29 -5.94 -11.03
C ALA A 230 3.75 -6.39 -11.32
N GLY A 231 4.55 -6.66 -10.27
CA GLY A 231 5.95 -7.11 -10.37
C GLY A 231 6.99 -5.98 -10.42
N ALA A 232 6.58 -4.72 -10.38
CA ALA A 232 7.50 -3.59 -10.41
C ALA A 232 7.95 -3.18 -9.01
N LYS A 233 9.26 -2.98 -8.80
CA LYS A 233 9.78 -2.49 -7.50
C LYS A 233 9.46 -1.02 -7.25
N VAL A 234 9.24 -0.23 -8.30
CA VAL A 234 9.04 1.21 -8.27
C VAL A 234 7.79 1.57 -9.06
N GLY A 235 6.90 2.33 -8.45
CA GLY A 235 5.78 3.00 -9.12
C GLY A 235 5.88 4.50 -8.88
N LEU A 236 5.73 5.31 -9.93
CA LEU A 236 5.95 6.75 -9.90
C LEU A 236 4.76 7.50 -10.50
N THR A 237 4.48 8.68 -9.99
CA THR A 237 3.70 9.71 -10.70
C THR A 237 4.51 11.00 -10.80
N ALA A 238 4.32 11.75 -11.88
CA ALA A 238 4.91 13.07 -12.02
C ALA A 238 4.38 14.03 -10.95
N VAL A 239 5.24 14.96 -10.52
CA VAL A 239 4.84 16.02 -9.57
C VAL A 239 4.08 17.11 -10.31
N ASP A 240 2.90 17.45 -9.82
CA ASP A 240 2.04 18.52 -10.30
C ASP A 240 1.51 19.38 -9.14
N SER A 241 0.56 20.28 -9.42
CA SER A 241 -0.04 21.13 -8.39
C SER A 241 -0.71 20.34 -7.26
N THR A 242 -1.38 19.22 -7.58
CA THR A 242 -2.02 18.35 -6.58
C THR A 242 -0.98 17.81 -5.59
N THR A 243 0.17 17.33 -6.08
CA THR A 243 1.26 16.86 -5.24
C THR A 243 1.85 18.00 -4.40
N ILE A 244 2.12 19.15 -5.01
CA ILE A 244 2.71 20.31 -4.35
C ILE A 244 1.79 20.83 -3.23
N ASP A 245 0.50 20.96 -3.50
CA ASP A 245 -0.49 21.44 -2.51
C ASP A 245 -0.60 20.48 -1.33
N TYR A 246 -0.61 19.18 -1.56
CA TYR A 246 -0.59 18.17 -0.49
C TYR A 246 0.67 18.31 0.37
N VAL A 247 1.84 18.38 -0.25
CA VAL A 247 3.12 18.47 0.48
C VAL A 247 3.20 19.77 1.28
N LYS A 248 2.72 20.89 0.75
CA LYS A 248 2.68 22.18 1.46
C LYS A 248 1.82 22.15 2.72
N LEU A 249 0.75 21.37 2.74
CA LEU A 249 -0.10 21.19 3.92
C LEU A 249 0.59 20.39 5.04
N HIS A 250 1.54 19.53 4.68
CA HIS A 250 2.13 18.54 5.59
C HIS A 250 3.60 18.82 5.93
N CYS A 251 4.34 19.55 5.07
CA CYS A 251 5.75 19.82 5.31
C CYS A 251 5.95 21.05 6.24
N ASN A 252 7.11 21.07 6.92
CA ASN A 252 7.51 22.17 7.78
C ASN A 252 8.38 23.23 7.05
N LEU A 253 8.39 23.22 5.71
CA LEU A 253 9.15 24.20 4.92
C LEU A 253 8.35 25.50 4.82
N SER A 254 9.07 26.64 4.82
CA SER A 254 8.45 27.96 4.70
C SER A 254 9.39 28.97 4.04
N GLY A 255 8.82 30.10 3.59
CA GLY A 255 9.57 31.22 3.02
C GLY A 255 10.37 30.84 1.78
N GLU A 256 11.59 31.33 1.66
CA GLU A 256 12.46 31.14 0.50
C GLU A 256 12.83 29.66 0.26
N ILE A 257 12.95 28.87 1.34
CA ILE A 257 13.25 27.44 1.23
C ILE A 257 12.09 26.71 0.55
N LEU A 258 10.85 27.02 0.92
CA LEU A 258 9.67 26.44 0.29
C LEU A 258 9.59 26.84 -1.20
N ASN A 259 9.85 28.12 -1.54
CA ASN A 259 9.84 28.58 -2.93
C ASN A 259 10.87 27.84 -3.79
N GLN A 260 12.07 27.63 -3.29
CA GLN A 260 13.12 26.87 -3.98
C GLN A 260 12.74 25.39 -4.13
N ALA A 261 12.18 24.78 -3.09
CA ALA A 261 11.68 23.42 -3.13
C ALA A 261 10.56 23.25 -4.17
N GLU A 262 9.59 24.16 -4.20
CA GLU A 262 8.47 24.17 -5.14
C GLU A 262 8.96 24.29 -6.61
N ALA A 263 9.96 25.14 -6.84
CA ALA A 263 10.58 25.27 -8.17
C ALA A 263 11.29 23.97 -8.61
N TYR A 264 11.99 23.29 -7.70
CA TYR A 264 12.60 21.99 -7.96
C TYR A 264 11.53 20.91 -8.17
N TRP A 265 10.56 20.79 -7.27
CA TRP A 265 9.49 19.78 -7.36
C TRP A 265 8.72 19.87 -8.68
N SER A 266 8.45 21.08 -9.16
CA SER A 266 7.77 21.30 -10.45
C SER A 266 8.55 20.77 -11.66
N SER A 267 9.86 20.50 -11.52
CA SER A 267 10.70 19.90 -12.54
C SER A 267 10.65 18.37 -12.59
N LEU A 268 10.08 17.74 -11.56
CA LEU A 268 10.05 16.29 -11.36
C LEU A 268 8.93 15.65 -12.20
N ARG A 269 9.16 15.59 -13.49
CA ARG A 269 8.32 14.94 -14.51
C ARG A 269 9.20 14.48 -15.67
N SER A 270 8.75 13.48 -16.39
CA SER A 270 9.40 13.07 -17.64
C SER A 270 9.35 14.21 -18.67
N ASP A 271 10.40 14.34 -19.48
CA ASP A 271 10.42 15.27 -20.59
C ASP A 271 9.43 14.81 -21.68
N ASP A 272 8.87 15.74 -22.45
CA ASP A 272 7.82 15.43 -23.44
C ASP A 272 8.24 14.38 -24.48
N GLU A 273 9.54 14.31 -24.83
CA GLU A 273 10.10 13.34 -25.76
C GLU A 273 10.86 12.19 -25.06
N ALA A 274 10.61 11.97 -23.77
CA ALA A 274 11.25 10.87 -23.05
C ALA A 274 10.85 9.51 -23.62
N LYS A 275 11.81 8.60 -23.72
CA LYS A 275 11.58 7.26 -24.26
C LYS A 275 11.46 6.24 -23.13
N PHE A 276 10.41 5.46 -23.22
CA PHE A 276 10.18 4.31 -22.34
C PHE A 276 10.50 3.01 -23.06
N ASP A 277 11.02 2.03 -22.32
CA ASP A 277 11.27 0.68 -22.86
C ASP A 277 9.96 -0.06 -23.16
N LYS A 278 8.90 0.25 -22.40
CA LYS A 278 7.57 -0.31 -22.58
C LYS A 278 6.50 0.74 -22.26
N THR A 279 5.46 0.80 -23.08
CA THR A 279 4.30 1.68 -22.84
C THR A 279 3.01 0.88 -22.95
N ILE A 280 2.09 1.12 -22.02
CA ILE A 280 0.74 0.55 -21.99
C ILE A 280 -0.25 1.71 -21.86
N SER A 281 -1.34 1.69 -22.62
CA SER A 281 -2.43 2.67 -22.51
C SER A 281 -3.73 1.94 -22.20
N ILE A 282 -4.47 2.45 -21.22
CA ILE A 282 -5.72 1.89 -20.73
C ILE A 282 -6.77 3.01 -20.72
N ASP A 283 -7.88 2.76 -21.38
CA ASP A 283 -9.08 3.62 -21.33
C ASP A 283 -9.88 3.27 -20.07
N VAL A 284 -9.80 4.12 -19.03
CA VAL A 284 -10.48 3.88 -17.77
C VAL A 284 -11.99 4.01 -17.85
N THR A 285 -12.53 4.58 -18.94
CA THR A 285 -14.00 4.70 -19.14
C THR A 285 -14.69 3.34 -19.31
N GLN A 286 -13.91 2.31 -19.68
CA GLN A 286 -14.39 0.96 -19.91
C GLN A 286 -14.26 0.04 -18.68
N ILE A 287 -13.56 0.50 -17.64
CA ILE A 287 -13.32 -0.31 -16.44
C ILE A 287 -14.59 -0.33 -15.59
N LYS A 288 -15.00 -1.52 -15.17
CA LYS A 288 -16.00 -1.75 -14.15
C LYS A 288 -15.35 -1.97 -12.79
N PRO A 289 -16.09 -1.92 -11.68
CA PRO A 289 -15.59 -2.33 -10.37
C PRO A 289 -14.99 -3.73 -10.40
N GLN A 290 -13.80 -3.91 -9.83
CA GLN A 290 -12.99 -5.10 -9.93
C GLN A 290 -13.00 -5.89 -8.61
N VAL A 291 -13.04 -7.22 -8.71
CA VAL A 291 -12.96 -8.12 -7.55
C VAL A 291 -12.07 -9.31 -7.90
N THR A 292 -11.16 -9.69 -7.00
CA THR A 292 -10.38 -10.92 -7.19
C THR A 292 -11.24 -12.15 -6.89
N TRP A 293 -11.17 -13.15 -7.78
CA TRP A 293 -11.88 -14.43 -7.59
C TRP A 293 -10.95 -15.54 -7.08
N GLY A 294 -9.64 -15.45 -7.29
CA GLY A 294 -8.68 -16.49 -6.97
C GLY A 294 -7.68 -16.09 -5.86
N THR A 295 -6.51 -16.70 -5.90
CA THR A 295 -5.46 -16.60 -4.89
C THR A 295 -4.29 -15.70 -5.30
N SER A 296 -4.50 -14.86 -6.31
CA SER A 296 -3.51 -13.87 -6.80
C SER A 296 -4.23 -12.61 -7.24
N PRO A 297 -3.64 -11.41 -7.11
CA PRO A 297 -4.23 -10.16 -7.58
C PRO A 297 -4.51 -10.12 -9.09
N GLU A 298 -3.79 -10.90 -9.91
CA GLU A 298 -4.08 -11.04 -11.35
C GLU A 298 -5.35 -11.83 -11.66
N MET A 299 -5.81 -12.65 -10.69
CA MET A 299 -7.07 -13.39 -10.78
C MET A 299 -8.24 -12.47 -10.43
N THR A 300 -8.42 -11.41 -11.20
CA THR A 300 -9.43 -10.36 -11.06
C THR A 300 -10.42 -10.42 -12.21
N ILE A 301 -11.70 -10.15 -11.92
CA ILE A 301 -12.78 -10.00 -12.89
C ILE A 301 -13.64 -8.79 -12.54
N ASP A 302 -14.44 -8.33 -13.48
CA ASP A 302 -15.50 -7.37 -13.21
C ASP A 302 -16.49 -7.98 -12.21
N PHE A 303 -17.07 -7.17 -11.34
CA PHE A 303 -17.92 -7.66 -10.24
C PHE A 303 -19.14 -8.48 -10.71
N ASP A 304 -19.61 -8.25 -11.93
CA ASP A 304 -20.76 -8.91 -12.59
C ASP A 304 -20.36 -9.98 -13.63
N GLU A 305 -19.05 -10.25 -13.77
CA GLU A 305 -18.52 -11.21 -14.75
C GLU A 305 -18.63 -12.65 -14.24
N ILE A 306 -18.67 -13.61 -15.15
CA ILE A 306 -18.66 -15.04 -14.84
C ILE A 306 -17.25 -15.46 -14.40
N ILE A 307 -17.16 -16.21 -13.31
CA ILE A 307 -15.89 -16.77 -12.83
C ILE A 307 -15.31 -17.70 -13.91
N PRO A 308 -14.04 -17.49 -14.33
CA PRO A 308 -13.43 -18.27 -15.41
C PRO A 308 -13.51 -19.77 -15.19
N CYS A 309 -13.70 -20.52 -16.27
CA CYS A 309 -13.67 -21.99 -16.28
C CYS A 309 -12.50 -22.50 -17.12
N GLU A 310 -12.27 -23.80 -17.13
CA GLU A 310 -11.13 -24.43 -17.81
C GLU A 310 -11.08 -24.16 -19.32
N SER A 311 -12.23 -23.90 -19.96
CA SER A 311 -12.29 -23.53 -21.38
C SER A 311 -11.81 -22.11 -21.68
N ASP A 312 -11.73 -21.25 -20.68
CA ASP A 312 -11.43 -19.83 -20.81
C ASP A 312 -9.93 -19.54 -20.65
N VAL A 313 -9.15 -20.55 -20.30
CA VAL A 313 -7.72 -20.41 -20.05
C VAL A 313 -6.89 -21.40 -20.88
N GLU A 314 -5.63 -21.04 -21.13
CA GLU A 314 -4.66 -21.91 -21.76
C GLU A 314 -4.38 -23.18 -20.92
N GLU A 315 -4.02 -24.29 -21.57
CA GLU A 315 -3.83 -25.59 -20.93
C GLU A 315 -2.88 -25.52 -19.73
N GLU A 316 -1.80 -24.74 -19.86
CA GLU A 316 -0.78 -24.55 -18.80
C GLU A 316 -1.32 -23.85 -17.55
N LYS A 317 -2.41 -23.12 -17.66
CA LYS A 317 -3.04 -22.37 -16.55
C LYS A 317 -4.20 -23.11 -15.89
N LYS A 318 -4.67 -24.22 -16.47
CA LYS A 318 -5.85 -24.96 -15.97
C LYS A 318 -5.65 -25.50 -14.57
N GLU A 319 -4.50 -26.10 -14.28
CA GLU A 319 -4.20 -26.62 -12.96
C GLU A 319 -4.24 -25.52 -11.89
N ASN A 320 -3.61 -24.38 -12.15
CA ASN A 320 -3.63 -23.23 -11.24
C ASN A 320 -5.04 -22.68 -11.03
N LEU A 321 -5.84 -22.63 -12.11
CA LEU A 321 -7.26 -22.22 -12.01
C LEU A 321 -8.06 -23.16 -11.12
N MET A 322 -7.91 -24.48 -11.30
CA MET A 322 -8.62 -25.50 -10.50
C MET A 322 -8.22 -25.41 -9.02
N LEU A 323 -6.91 -25.31 -8.74
CA LEU A 323 -6.39 -25.16 -7.37
C LEU A 323 -6.94 -23.89 -6.70
N ALA A 324 -6.89 -22.74 -7.40
CA ALA A 324 -7.42 -21.49 -6.88
C ALA A 324 -8.94 -21.56 -6.62
N LYS A 325 -9.73 -22.14 -7.54
CA LYS A 325 -11.17 -22.33 -7.35
C LYS A 325 -11.47 -23.24 -6.16
N SER A 326 -10.72 -24.32 -5.99
CA SER A 326 -10.90 -25.25 -4.87
C SER A 326 -10.54 -24.57 -3.54
N TYR A 327 -9.41 -23.87 -3.46
CA TYR A 327 -9.04 -23.12 -2.26
C TYR A 327 -10.10 -22.07 -1.89
N MET A 328 -10.56 -21.31 -2.89
CA MET A 328 -11.55 -20.26 -2.70
C MET A 328 -12.99 -20.81 -2.54
N GLY A 329 -13.22 -22.13 -2.70
CA GLY A 329 -14.56 -22.76 -2.59
C GLY A 329 -15.54 -22.24 -3.63
N LEU A 330 -15.12 -22.24 -4.91
CA LEU A 330 -15.89 -21.68 -6.03
C LEU A 330 -16.48 -22.75 -6.95
N GLU A 331 -16.43 -24.03 -6.58
CA GLU A 331 -16.83 -25.14 -7.47
C GLU A 331 -18.29 -25.05 -7.92
N GLN A 332 -19.14 -24.45 -7.10
CA GLN A 332 -20.60 -24.31 -7.37
C GLN A 332 -21.00 -22.89 -7.79
N ALA A 333 -20.12 -21.90 -7.62
CA ALA A 333 -20.41 -20.51 -7.94
C ALA A 333 -20.20 -20.24 -9.43
N LYS A 334 -21.14 -19.54 -10.06
CA LYS A 334 -21.02 -19.04 -11.45
C LYS A 334 -20.48 -17.63 -11.50
N THR A 335 -20.91 -16.80 -10.55
CA THR A 335 -20.49 -15.40 -10.41
C THR A 335 -20.04 -15.13 -8.96
N LEU A 336 -19.32 -14.03 -8.76
CA LEU A 336 -18.96 -13.61 -7.40
C LEU A 336 -20.18 -13.14 -6.58
N GLN A 337 -21.27 -12.76 -7.24
CA GLN A 337 -22.52 -12.36 -6.59
C GLN A 337 -23.27 -13.57 -5.94
N ASP A 338 -22.92 -14.81 -6.34
CA ASP A 338 -23.45 -16.02 -5.71
C ASP A 338 -22.85 -16.30 -4.33
N LEU A 339 -21.75 -15.60 -3.98
CA LEU A 339 -20.99 -15.83 -2.75
C LEU A 339 -21.55 -15.01 -1.59
N THR A 340 -21.53 -15.61 -0.41
CA THR A 340 -21.73 -14.91 0.86
C THR A 340 -20.40 -14.66 1.56
N PHE A 341 -20.32 -13.55 2.29
CA PHE A 341 -19.12 -13.15 3.01
C PHE A 341 -19.32 -13.27 4.51
N ASP A 342 -18.24 -13.64 5.22
CA ASP A 342 -18.22 -13.80 6.67
C ASP A 342 -17.59 -12.59 7.35
N ARG A 343 -16.58 -12.02 6.70
CA ARG A 343 -15.72 -10.95 7.23
C ARG A 343 -15.61 -9.79 6.25
N ILE A 344 -15.50 -8.59 6.80
CA ILE A 344 -15.19 -7.38 6.04
C ILE A 344 -13.96 -6.72 6.66
N PHE A 345 -12.99 -6.36 5.83
CA PHE A 345 -11.81 -5.61 6.22
C PHE A 345 -11.64 -4.37 5.35
N ILE A 346 -11.74 -3.20 5.98
CA ILE A 346 -11.41 -1.90 5.38
C ILE A 346 -10.19 -1.37 6.13
N GLY A 347 -9.04 -1.28 5.42
CA GLY A 347 -7.77 -0.98 6.03
C GLY A 347 -6.60 -1.21 5.09
N SER A 348 -5.38 -1.43 5.63
CA SER A 348 -4.14 -1.64 4.88
C SER A 348 -3.49 -0.35 4.37
N CYS A 349 -2.18 -0.37 4.11
CA CYS A 349 -1.49 0.75 3.48
C CYS A 349 -2.04 1.16 2.11
N THR A 350 -2.83 0.28 1.48
CA THR A 350 -3.46 0.54 0.18
C THR A 350 -4.65 1.47 0.33
N ASN A 351 -5.60 1.15 1.24
CA ASN A 351 -6.88 1.83 1.35
C ASN A 351 -7.31 2.01 2.81
N SER A 352 -6.67 2.93 3.51
CA SER A 352 -6.97 3.29 4.90
C SER A 352 -6.78 4.78 5.16
N ARG A 353 -6.71 5.59 4.11
CA ARG A 353 -6.60 7.05 4.18
C ARG A 353 -7.98 7.67 4.31
N ILE A 354 -8.01 8.96 4.59
CA ILE A 354 -9.28 9.63 4.90
C ILE A 354 -10.31 9.56 3.76
N GLU A 355 -9.90 9.64 2.47
CA GLU A 355 -10.80 9.51 1.33
C GLU A 355 -11.41 8.10 1.27
N ASP A 356 -10.60 7.06 1.46
CA ASP A 356 -11.06 5.66 1.49
C ASP A 356 -12.14 5.44 2.56
N LEU A 357 -11.95 6.05 3.74
CA LEU A 357 -12.89 5.95 4.86
C LEU A 357 -14.18 6.74 4.58
N ARG A 358 -14.09 7.90 3.94
CA ARG A 358 -15.27 8.69 3.53
C ARG A 358 -16.13 7.94 2.52
N ASP A 359 -15.51 7.34 1.49
CA ASP A 359 -16.20 6.56 0.47
C ASP A 359 -16.92 5.34 1.08
N ALA A 360 -16.23 4.63 1.96
CA ALA A 360 -16.81 3.48 2.67
C ALA A 360 -17.93 3.91 3.63
N ALA A 361 -17.75 5.00 4.38
CA ALA A 361 -18.75 5.53 5.30
C ALA A 361 -20.01 5.99 4.55
N PHE A 362 -19.86 6.67 3.42
CA PHE A 362 -20.99 7.08 2.56
C PHE A 362 -21.83 5.86 2.12
N ALA A 363 -21.21 4.74 1.81
CA ALA A 363 -21.89 3.53 1.40
C ALA A 363 -22.74 2.89 2.50
N VAL A 364 -22.36 3.05 3.77
CA VAL A 364 -23.01 2.40 4.93
C VAL A 364 -23.86 3.33 5.77
N ASP A 365 -23.85 4.64 5.50
CA ASP A 365 -24.59 5.62 6.29
C ASP A 365 -26.08 5.29 6.32
N GLY A 366 -26.65 5.28 7.54
CA GLY A 366 -28.05 4.91 7.78
C GLY A 366 -28.41 3.44 7.53
N LYS A 367 -27.44 2.57 7.22
CA LYS A 367 -27.65 1.14 6.96
C LYS A 367 -27.07 0.28 8.08
N LYS A 368 -27.28 -1.04 8.00
CA LYS A 368 -26.72 -2.05 8.91
C LYS A 368 -25.97 -3.11 8.11
N ILE A 369 -24.94 -3.68 8.70
CA ILE A 369 -24.29 -4.88 8.14
C ILE A 369 -25.29 -6.04 8.09
N ALA A 370 -25.15 -6.90 7.09
CA ALA A 370 -26.00 -8.06 6.88
C ALA A 370 -25.79 -9.11 7.98
N ASN A 371 -26.86 -9.87 8.27
CA ASN A 371 -26.86 -10.86 9.37
C ASN A 371 -25.84 -12.01 9.20
N ASN A 372 -25.40 -12.29 7.99
CA ASN A 372 -24.37 -13.30 7.71
C ASN A 372 -22.94 -12.79 7.98
N ILE A 373 -22.73 -11.50 8.08
CA ILE A 373 -21.41 -10.94 8.41
C ILE A 373 -21.13 -11.17 9.89
N ILE A 374 -20.09 -11.97 10.16
CA ILE A 374 -19.67 -12.32 11.52
C ILE A 374 -18.94 -11.14 12.17
N GLU A 375 -18.08 -10.45 11.39
CA GLU A 375 -17.34 -9.28 11.85
C GLU A 375 -16.96 -8.38 10.66
N ALA A 376 -17.16 -7.10 10.83
CA ALA A 376 -16.71 -6.08 9.91
C ALA A 376 -15.80 -5.09 10.68
N ILE A 377 -14.57 -4.90 10.22
CA ILE A 377 -13.59 -4.02 10.87
C ILE A 377 -13.14 -2.90 9.95
N VAL A 378 -12.98 -1.72 10.53
CA VAL A 378 -12.38 -0.55 9.86
C VAL A 378 -11.15 -0.12 10.65
N VAL A 379 -10.02 -0.05 9.96
CA VAL A 379 -8.71 0.26 10.56
C VAL A 379 -8.13 1.48 9.87
N PRO A 380 -8.14 2.67 10.51
CA PRO A 380 -7.46 3.85 9.99
C PRO A 380 -5.96 3.59 9.78
N GLY A 381 -5.37 4.21 8.76
CA GLY A 381 -3.97 3.97 8.41
C GLY A 381 -2.97 4.59 9.36
N SER A 382 -3.37 5.64 10.07
CA SER A 382 -2.55 6.36 11.06
C SER A 382 -3.42 6.95 12.15
N GLY A 383 -2.80 7.38 13.24
CA GLY A 383 -3.48 8.11 14.31
C GLY A 383 -4.02 9.46 13.82
N MET A 384 -3.37 10.08 12.84
CA MET A 384 -3.85 11.34 12.24
C MET A 384 -5.11 11.11 11.40
N VAL A 385 -5.15 10.06 10.58
CA VAL A 385 -6.37 9.66 9.86
C VAL A 385 -7.49 9.33 10.84
N LYS A 386 -7.18 8.61 11.92
CA LYS A 386 -8.17 8.26 12.96
C LYS A 386 -8.78 9.52 13.58
N GLU A 387 -7.94 10.45 14.01
CA GLU A 387 -8.41 11.71 14.62
C GLU A 387 -9.27 12.51 13.65
N GLN A 388 -8.85 12.61 12.39
CA GLN A 388 -9.63 13.32 11.37
C GLN A 388 -10.98 12.63 11.11
N ALA A 389 -10.98 11.30 10.95
CA ALA A 389 -12.20 10.54 10.74
C ALA A 389 -13.19 10.66 11.92
N GLU A 390 -12.69 10.65 13.16
CA GLU A 390 -13.49 10.88 14.37
C GLU A 390 -14.03 12.30 14.45
N ALA A 391 -13.23 13.30 14.07
CA ALA A 391 -13.68 14.69 13.99
C ALA A 391 -14.78 14.91 12.94
N GLU A 392 -14.76 14.15 11.85
CA GLU A 392 -15.80 14.12 10.80
C GLU A 392 -16.99 13.24 11.17
N GLY A 393 -16.93 12.46 12.26
CA GLY A 393 -17.98 11.56 12.72
C GLY A 393 -18.07 10.25 11.94
N LEU A 394 -17.07 9.88 11.14
CA LEU A 394 -17.07 8.65 10.34
C LEU A 394 -17.06 7.40 11.23
N ASP A 395 -16.38 7.44 12.37
CA ASP A 395 -16.40 6.41 13.39
C ASP A 395 -17.84 6.06 13.82
N LYS A 396 -18.68 7.09 14.05
CA LYS A 396 -20.08 6.89 14.45
C LYS A 396 -20.94 6.30 13.33
N ILE A 397 -20.66 6.65 12.08
CA ILE A 397 -21.34 6.05 10.92
C ILE A 397 -21.03 4.54 10.88
N PHE A 398 -19.73 4.17 10.98
CA PHE A 398 -19.32 2.77 10.98
C PHE A 398 -19.85 1.98 12.19
N GLU A 399 -19.71 2.52 13.41
CA GLU A 399 -20.23 1.88 14.63
C GLU A 399 -21.76 1.70 14.55
N ASN A 400 -22.49 2.73 14.10
CA ASN A 400 -23.92 2.63 13.91
C ASN A 400 -24.30 1.58 12.86
N ALA A 401 -23.51 1.40 11.80
CA ALA A 401 -23.74 0.34 10.83
C ALA A 401 -23.42 -1.06 11.38
N GLY A 402 -22.62 -1.18 12.44
CA GLY A 402 -22.24 -2.44 13.08
C GLY A 402 -20.78 -2.85 12.81
N PHE A 403 -19.96 -1.96 12.27
CA PHE A 403 -18.53 -2.18 12.16
C PHE A 403 -17.82 -1.95 13.50
N LEU A 404 -16.69 -2.60 13.67
CA LEU A 404 -15.75 -2.34 14.75
C LEU A 404 -14.72 -1.29 14.30
N TRP A 405 -14.74 -0.14 14.93
CA TRP A 405 -13.75 0.92 14.75
C TRP A 405 -12.48 0.58 15.52
N ARG A 406 -11.33 0.58 14.82
CA ARG A 406 -10.08 0.06 15.34
C ARG A 406 -9.01 1.15 15.49
N ASP A 407 -7.91 0.81 16.15
CA ASP A 407 -6.70 1.64 16.23
C ASP A 407 -5.78 1.36 15.03
N PRO A 408 -4.90 2.33 14.65
CA PRO A 408 -4.06 2.23 13.47
C PRO A 408 -3.10 1.04 13.47
N GLY A 409 -2.90 0.43 12.30
CA GLY A 409 -1.98 -0.67 12.08
C GLY A 409 -2.31 -1.46 10.80
N CYS A 410 -1.45 -2.39 10.44
CA CYS A 410 -1.66 -3.24 9.26
C CYS A 410 -2.81 -4.24 9.43
N SER A 411 -3.18 -4.58 10.68
CA SER A 411 -4.34 -5.42 11.00
C SER A 411 -4.39 -6.71 10.16
N MET A 412 -5.55 -7.00 9.59
CA MET A 412 -5.79 -8.21 8.81
C MET A 412 -5.01 -8.27 7.47
N CYS A 413 -4.27 -7.21 7.09
CA CYS A 413 -3.54 -7.20 5.81
C CYS A 413 -2.56 -8.37 5.65
N LEU A 414 -1.95 -8.85 6.72
CA LEU A 414 -0.95 -9.93 6.69
C LEU A 414 -1.09 -10.99 7.79
N GLY A 415 -2.10 -10.92 8.61
CA GLY A 415 -2.39 -11.94 9.63
C GLY A 415 -1.28 -12.17 10.67
N MET A 416 -0.42 -11.19 10.92
CA MET A 416 0.65 -11.24 11.94
C MET A 416 0.22 -10.73 13.32
N ASN A 417 -0.99 -10.25 13.44
CA ASN A 417 -1.60 -9.71 14.66
C ASN A 417 -2.88 -10.51 14.99
N PRO A 418 -3.63 -10.17 16.04
CA PRO A 418 -4.86 -10.90 16.41
C PRO A 418 -5.96 -10.89 15.36
N ASP A 419 -5.98 -9.91 14.47
CA ASP A 419 -7.00 -9.79 13.42
C ASP A 419 -6.71 -10.79 12.30
N LYS A 420 -7.33 -11.98 12.38
CA LYS A 420 -7.10 -13.10 11.44
C LYS A 420 -8.40 -13.75 11.03
N LEU A 421 -8.44 -14.23 9.77
CA LEU A 421 -9.48 -15.14 9.32
C LEU A 421 -9.32 -16.52 9.98
N LYS A 422 -10.44 -17.12 10.32
CA LYS A 422 -10.50 -18.55 10.63
C LYS A 422 -10.51 -19.36 9.32
N PRO A 423 -10.16 -20.66 9.38
CA PRO A 423 -10.21 -21.52 8.21
C PRO A 423 -11.56 -21.45 7.50
N TYR A 424 -11.49 -21.23 6.18
CA TYR A 424 -12.63 -21.14 5.24
C TYR A 424 -13.52 -19.90 5.37
N GLU A 425 -13.28 -19.00 6.34
CA GLU A 425 -13.95 -17.71 6.34
C GLU A 425 -13.61 -16.92 5.07
N ARG A 426 -14.62 -16.29 4.49
CA ARG A 426 -14.53 -15.45 3.29
C ARG A 426 -14.53 -13.98 3.65
N CYS A 427 -13.52 -13.24 3.20
CA CYS A 427 -13.35 -11.82 3.49
C CYS A 427 -13.44 -10.96 2.25
N ALA A 428 -14.27 -9.91 2.30
CA ALA A 428 -14.18 -8.76 1.42
C ALA A 428 -13.14 -7.79 2.00
N SER A 429 -12.06 -7.53 1.26
CA SER A 429 -10.86 -6.90 1.79
C SER A 429 -10.32 -5.79 0.90
N THR A 430 -9.95 -4.67 1.49
CA THR A 430 -9.26 -3.57 0.81
C THR A 430 -7.74 -3.70 0.84
N SER A 431 -7.21 -4.82 1.35
CA SER A 431 -5.77 -5.10 1.31
C SER A 431 -5.24 -5.23 -0.13
N ASN A 432 -3.94 -5.46 -0.26
CA ASN A 432 -3.24 -5.49 -1.55
C ASN A 432 -2.93 -6.90 -2.06
N ARG A 433 -2.94 -7.91 -1.19
CA ARG A 433 -2.58 -9.30 -1.50
C ARG A 433 -3.60 -10.28 -0.94
N ASN A 434 -3.86 -11.35 -1.71
CA ASN A 434 -4.84 -12.39 -1.38
C ASN A 434 -4.31 -13.82 -1.61
N PHE A 435 -3.00 -14.03 -1.58
CA PHE A 435 -2.48 -15.39 -1.70
C PHE A 435 -2.91 -16.26 -0.51
N GLU A 436 -2.83 -17.57 -0.69
CA GLU A 436 -3.26 -18.56 0.30
C GLU A 436 -2.68 -18.30 1.70
N GLY A 437 -3.54 -18.24 2.69
CA GLY A 437 -3.15 -17.99 4.09
C GLY A 437 -2.78 -16.55 4.45
N ARG A 438 -2.81 -15.60 3.52
CA ARG A 438 -2.36 -14.21 3.77
C ARG A 438 -3.05 -13.55 4.96
N GLN A 439 -4.36 -13.65 5.06
CA GLN A 439 -5.15 -13.08 6.16
C GLN A 439 -5.46 -14.09 7.29
N GLY A 440 -4.95 -15.29 7.19
CA GLY A 440 -5.16 -16.39 8.14
C GLY A 440 -5.13 -17.74 7.44
N ASN A 441 -4.78 -18.80 8.16
CA ASN A 441 -4.69 -20.14 7.60
C ASN A 441 -6.02 -20.58 6.96
N LEU A 442 -5.98 -21.00 5.69
CA LEU A 442 -7.14 -21.37 4.87
C LEU A 442 -8.21 -20.27 4.73
N GLY A 443 -7.88 -19.02 5.03
CA GLY A 443 -8.75 -17.86 4.82
C GLY A 443 -8.91 -17.54 3.33
N ARG A 444 -10.11 -17.12 2.92
CA ARG A 444 -10.49 -16.83 1.53
C ARG A 444 -10.67 -15.33 1.35
N THR A 445 -9.71 -14.67 0.72
CA THR A 445 -9.68 -13.21 0.58
C THR A 445 -10.02 -12.78 -0.84
N HIS A 446 -11.00 -11.88 -0.96
CA HIS A 446 -11.33 -11.18 -2.20
C HIS A 446 -10.92 -9.72 -2.07
N LEU A 447 -10.01 -9.27 -2.93
CA LEU A 447 -9.60 -7.86 -2.99
C LEU A 447 -10.65 -7.05 -3.75
N MET A 448 -10.99 -5.90 -3.21
CA MET A 448 -11.92 -4.96 -3.80
C MET A 448 -11.72 -3.55 -3.25
N SER A 449 -12.39 -2.56 -3.81
CA SER A 449 -12.35 -1.17 -3.35
C SER A 449 -13.05 -0.99 -1.99
N PRO A 450 -12.73 0.10 -1.24
CA PRO A 450 -13.43 0.43 0.01
C PRO A 450 -14.94 0.54 -0.15
N LEU A 451 -15.39 1.18 -1.22
CA LEU A 451 -16.81 1.30 -1.56
C LEU A 451 -17.47 -0.08 -1.73
N MET A 452 -16.86 -0.96 -2.52
CA MET A 452 -17.38 -2.31 -2.75
C MET A 452 -17.37 -3.15 -1.47
N ALA A 453 -16.33 -3.07 -0.65
CA ALA A 453 -16.25 -3.79 0.62
C ALA A 453 -17.35 -3.32 1.60
N ALA A 454 -17.59 -2.02 1.67
CA ALA A 454 -18.65 -1.42 2.48
C ALA A 454 -20.05 -1.87 2.02
N LEU A 455 -20.31 -1.86 0.72
CA LEU A 455 -21.59 -2.37 0.15
C LEU A 455 -21.74 -3.88 0.37
N THR A 456 -20.65 -4.64 0.27
CA THR A 456 -20.64 -6.08 0.57
C THR A 456 -21.00 -6.33 2.04
N ALA A 457 -20.57 -5.47 2.96
CA ALA A 457 -20.95 -5.55 4.37
C ALA A 457 -22.47 -5.39 4.55
N VAL A 458 -23.08 -4.40 3.89
CA VAL A 458 -24.52 -4.12 4.01
C VAL A 458 -25.36 -5.21 3.37
N ASN A 459 -24.94 -5.74 2.22
CA ASN A 459 -25.72 -6.70 1.44
C ASN A 459 -25.40 -8.17 1.77
N GLY A 460 -24.29 -8.43 2.51
CA GLY A 460 -23.78 -9.78 2.80
C GLY A 460 -23.18 -10.50 1.60
N LYS A 461 -23.17 -9.86 0.44
CA LYS A 461 -22.67 -10.35 -0.85
C LYS A 461 -22.28 -9.18 -1.75
N ILE A 462 -21.51 -9.46 -2.81
CA ILE A 462 -21.15 -8.46 -3.81
C ILE A 462 -22.39 -7.91 -4.51
N SER A 463 -22.45 -6.62 -4.66
CA SER A 463 -23.53 -5.89 -5.33
C SER A 463 -22.97 -4.73 -6.14
N ASP A 464 -23.76 -4.21 -7.05
CA ASP A 464 -23.40 -3.08 -7.91
C ASP A 464 -23.14 -1.82 -7.06
N PRO A 465 -21.97 -1.17 -7.18
CA PRO A 465 -21.64 0.05 -6.46
C PRO A 465 -22.02 1.34 -7.22
N SER A 466 -22.59 1.25 -8.45
CA SER A 466 -23.00 2.40 -9.27
C SER A 466 -24.26 3.11 -8.75
#